data_42fd063bac9339621ec318351f1d6a86
#
_entry.id   42fd063bac9339621ec318351f1d6a86
#
_cell.length_a   1.000
_cell.length_b   1.000
_cell.length_c   1.000
_cell.angle_alpha   90.00
_cell.angle_beta   90.00
_cell.angle_gamma   90.00
#
_symmetry.space_group_name_H-M   'P 1'
#
loop_
_entity.id
_entity.type
_entity.pdbx_description
1 polymer ?
#
loop_
_entity_poly.entity_id
_entity_poly.type
_entity_poly.pdbx_seq_one_letter_code
_entity_poly.pdbx_strand_id
1 'polypeptide(L)'
;LEARGFPAPVVIGHSNGGMLATRHVVDHPRTPALVLLSAGRGGAAAGRESGTERLFAMDRFEELLSRARELVEAGRGRELLFMPGWWYVISAESFLDRISAVPDTIALAPRIKCPVLCIRGDREDVHRYPAEEFQRAAGGPCQVEIVPDCDHFYNGREEHVAGIVASWLAGTLGLREEKGAHTFFK
;
A
#
# COMPACT_ATOMS: atom_id res chain seq x y z
N LEU A 1 7.66 18.76 5.50
CA LEU A 1 8.32 18.92 4.21
C LEU A 1 8.14 20.34 3.67
N GLU A 2 6.95 20.94 3.74
CA GLU A 2 6.72 22.34 3.29
C GLU A 2 7.69 23.32 3.95
N ALA A 3 7.90 23.23 5.27
CA ALA A 3 8.86 24.05 6.01
C ALA A 3 10.33 23.86 5.58
N ARG A 4 10.61 22.82 4.77
CA ARG A 4 11.92 22.53 4.19
C ARG A 4 12.00 22.85 2.69
N GLY A 5 11.00 23.54 2.13
CA GLY A 5 10.98 23.90 0.71
C GLY A 5 10.45 22.80 -0.22
N PHE A 6 9.81 21.75 0.32
CA PHE A 6 9.21 20.66 -0.46
C PHE A 6 7.67 20.68 -0.31
N PRO A 7 6.99 21.59 -1.01
CA PRO A 7 5.55 21.82 -0.81
C PRO A 7 4.65 20.69 -1.33
N ALA A 8 5.14 19.91 -2.29
CA ALA A 8 4.39 18.84 -2.91
C ALA A 8 5.32 17.66 -3.27
N PRO A 9 5.64 16.77 -2.32
CA PRO A 9 6.49 15.62 -2.58
C PRO A 9 5.77 14.57 -3.41
N VAL A 10 6.53 13.80 -4.19
CA VAL A 10 6.07 12.49 -4.70
C VAL A 10 5.81 11.56 -3.51
N VAL A 11 4.76 10.77 -3.61
CA VAL A 11 4.42 9.79 -2.58
C VAL A 11 4.64 8.38 -3.12
N ILE A 12 5.39 7.58 -2.38
CA ILE A 12 5.66 6.17 -2.68
C ILE A 12 5.20 5.33 -1.50
N GLY A 13 4.41 4.30 -1.74
CA GLY A 13 3.93 3.40 -0.69
C GLY A 13 4.03 1.94 -1.09
N HIS A 14 4.61 1.10 -0.21
CA HIS A 14 4.69 -0.35 -0.38
C HIS A 14 3.70 -1.06 0.54
N SER A 15 3.01 -2.08 0.04
CA SER A 15 2.13 -2.95 0.82
C SER A 15 1.06 -2.15 1.60
N ASN A 16 1.03 -2.25 2.92
CA ASN A 16 0.18 -1.45 3.79
C ASN A 16 0.45 0.06 3.66
N GLY A 17 1.71 0.45 3.42
CA GLY A 17 2.09 1.84 3.12
C GLY A 17 1.44 2.36 1.84
N GLY A 18 1.14 1.49 0.88
CA GLY A 18 0.39 1.84 -0.34
C GLY A 18 -1.04 2.29 -0.05
N MET A 19 -1.72 1.67 0.90
CA MET A 19 -3.06 2.09 1.33
C MET A 19 -3.03 3.48 1.96
N LEU A 20 -2.04 3.73 2.83
CA LEU A 20 -1.85 5.04 3.46
C LEU A 20 -1.45 6.11 2.45
N ALA A 21 -0.57 5.78 1.50
CA ALA A 21 -0.17 6.65 0.41
C ALA A 21 -1.37 7.05 -0.46
N THR A 22 -2.23 6.10 -0.81
CA THR A 22 -3.48 6.34 -1.55
C THR A 22 -4.38 7.31 -0.81
N ARG A 23 -4.60 7.10 0.48
CA ARG A 23 -5.40 8.01 1.33
C ARG A 23 -4.77 9.39 1.41
N HIS A 24 -3.45 9.46 1.64
CA HIS A 24 -2.73 10.72 1.71
C HIS A 24 -2.92 11.55 0.43
N VAL A 25 -2.78 10.95 -0.74
CA VAL A 25 -2.93 11.66 -2.03
C VAL A 25 -4.35 12.18 -2.24
N VAL A 26 -5.36 11.43 -1.81
CA VAL A 26 -6.75 11.90 -1.84
C VAL A 26 -6.95 13.13 -0.98
N ASP A 27 -6.31 13.19 0.20
CA ASP A 27 -6.41 14.33 1.12
C ASP A 27 -5.48 15.49 0.71
N HIS A 28 -4.46 15.22 -0.15
CA HIS A 28 -3.48 16.19 -0.63
C HIS A 28 -3.42 16.21 -2.18
N PRO A 29 -4.45 16.76 -2.85
CA PRO A 29 -4.60 16.66 -4.31
C PRO A 29 -3.53 17.40 -5.12
N ARG A 30 -2.64 18.16 -4.47
CA ARG A 30 -1.46 18.79 -5.12
C ARG A 30 -0.27 17.85 -5.22
N THR A 31 -0.37 16.60 -4.75
CA THR A 31 0.69 15.58 -4.90
C THR A 31 1.00 15.39 -6.39
N PRO A 32 2.26 15.53 -6.82
CA PRO A 32 2.61 15.53 -8.25
C PRO A 32 2.56 14.14 -8.88
N ALA A 33 2.81 13.08 -8.10
CA ALA A 33 2.77 11.69 -8.55
C ALA A 33 2.65 10.72 -7.37
N LEU A 34 2.05 9.55 -7.63
CA LEU A 34 1.91 8.44 -6.68
C LEU A 34 2.54 7.19 -7.25
N VAL A 35 3.36 6.50 -6.45
CA VAL A 35 3.88 5.16 -6.78
C VAL A 35 3.37 4.16 -5.75
N LEU A 36 2.73 3.12 -6.22
CA LEU A 36 2.18 2.03 -5.43
C LEU A 36 2.94 0.74 -5.71
N LEU A 37 3.72 0.30 -4.74
CA LEU A 37 4.49 -0.94 -4.80
C LEU A 37 3.74 -2.02 -4.05
N SER A 38 3.19 -3.00 -4.76
CA SER A 38 2.40 -4.09 -4.18
C SER A 38 1.38 -3.58 -3.14
N ALA A 39 0.68 -2.51 -3.48
CA ALA A 39 -0.26 -1.89 -2.56
C ALA A 39 -1.43 -2.82 -2.28
N GLY A 40 -1.73 -3.04 -1.00
CA GLY A 40 -2.85 -3.84 -0.59
C GLY A 40 -4.19 -3.20 -0.97
N ARG A 41 -5.23 -4.03 -1.17
CA ARG A 41 -6.59 -3.55 -1.40
C ARG A 41 -7.08 -2.69 -0.23
N GLY A 42 -6.88 -3.17 1.00
CA GLY A 42 -7.45 -2.53 2.19
C GLY A 42 -8.97 -2.63 2.26
N GLY A 43 -9.57 -1.76 3.07
CA GLY A 43 -11.01 -1.74 3.29
C GLY A 43 -11.54 -2.91 4.13
N ALA A 44 -12.74 -2.76 4.65
CA ALA A 44 -13.42 -3.79 5.45
C ALA A 44 -13.77 -5.06 4.64
N ALA A 45 -13.93 -4.91 3.32
CA ALA A 45 -14.26 -6.03 2.42
C ALA A 45 -13.05 -6.94 2.18
N ALA A 46 -11.83 -6.39 2.12
CA ALA A 46 -10.63 -7.18 1.85
C ALA A 46 -10.37 -8.30 2.86
N GLY A 47 -10.81 -8.12 4.11
CA GLY A 47 -10.74 -9.16 5.14
C GLY A 47 -11.81 -10.26 5.03
N ARG A 48 -12.84 -10.05 4.19
CA ARG A 48 -13.96 -11.00 4.04
C ARG A 48 -13.90 -11.80 2.76
N GLU A 49 -13.36 -11.22 1.69
CA GLU A 49 -13.37 -11.82 0.34
C GLU A 49 -12.15 -12.68 0.04
N SER A 50 -11.00 -12.37 0.56
CA SER A 50 -9.80 -13.20 0.41
C SER A 50 -9.85 -14.38 1.39
N GLY A 51 -10.48 -15.44 0.98
CA GLY A 51 -10.89 -16.60 1.78
C GLY A 51 -9.83 -17.34 2.60
N THR A 52 -8.59 -16.93 2.64
CA THR A 52 -7.52 -17.72 3.27
C THR A 52 -6.78 -17.03 4.41
N GLU A 53 -6.76 -15.72 4.49
CA GLU A 53 -5.88 -15.08 5.48
C GLU A 53 -6.52 -13.95 6.28
N ARG A 54 -7.81 -13.90 6.34
CA ARG A 54 -8.60 -12.94 7.14
C ARG A 54 -7.74 -12.14 8.14
N LEU A 55 -6.97 -11.13 7.66
CA LEU A 55 -6.06 -10.30 8.44
C LEU A 55 -5.02 -11.14 9.24
N PHE A 56 -4.55 -12.25 8.66
CA PHE A 56 -3.59 -13.18 9.29
C PHE A 56 -4.15 -13.94 10.51
N ALA A 57 -5.44 -13.87 10.74
CA ALA A 57 -6.13 -14.59 11.81
C ALA A 57 -6.49 -16.03 11.42
N MET A 58 -6.38 -16.37 10.14
CA MET A 58 -6.71 -17.67 9.55
C MET A 58 -8.13 -18.12 9.96
N ASP A 59 -8.28 -19.32 10.45
CA ASP A 59 -9.55 -19.90 10.96
C ASP A 59 -10.00 -19.30 12.30
N ARG A 60 -9.15 -18.56 12.99
CA ARG A 60 -9.46 -17.94 14.29
C ARG A 60 -9.99 -16.50 14.18
N PHE A 61 -10.37 -16.04 13.00
CA PHE A 61 -10.78 -14.64 12.80
C PHE A 61 -11.95 -14.23 13.72
N GLU A 62 -13.01 -15.02 13.80
CA GLU A 62 -14.18 -14.68 14.62
C GLU A 62 -13.87 -14.71 16.12
N GLU A 63 -13.05 -15.67 16.56
CA GLU A 63 -12.57 -15.73 17.94
C GLU A 63 -11.75 -14.48 18.30
N LEU A 64 -10.79 -14.10 17.45
CA LEU A 64 -9.94 -12.94 17.69
C LEU A 64 -10.73 -11.63 17.59
N LEU A 65 -11.72 -11.57 16.70
CA LEU A 65 -12.61 -10.42 16.59
C LEU A 65 -13.47 -10.24 17.86
N SER A 66 -14.06 -11.32 18.40
CA SER A 66 -14.81 -11.28 19.66
C SER A 66 -13.90 -10.84 20.80
N ARG A 67 -12.72 -11.46 20.89
CA ARG A 67 -11.73 -11.13 21.92
C ARG A 67 -11.26 -9.69 21.85
N ALA A 68 -11.03 -9.16 20.66
CA ALA A 68 -10.62 -7.76 20.47
C ALA A 68 -11.70 -6.80 20.97
N ARG A 69 -12.99 -7.08 20.66
CA ARG A 69 -14.12 -6.25 21.13
C ARG A 69 -14.22 -6.25 22.64
N GLU A 70 -14.18 -7.44 23.27
CA GLU A 70 -14.21 -7.58 24.73
C GLU A 70 -13.09 -6.76 25.41
N LEU A 71 -11.89 -6.84 24.87
CA LEU A 71 -10.75 -6.12 25.42
C LEU A 71 -10.91 -4.60 25.28
N VAL A 72 -11.38 -4.12 24.13
CA VAL A 72 -11.61 -2.68 23.92
C VAL A 72 -12.74 -2.17 24.83
N GLU A 73 -13.85 -2.91 24.93
CA GLU A 73 -14.97 -2.57 25.82
C GLU A 73 -14.55 -2.53 27.29
N ALA A 74 -13.63 -3.41 27.69
CA ALA A 74 -13.03 -3.41 29.04
C ALA A 74 -11.95 -2.35 29.28
N GLY A 75 -11.71 -1.44 28.32
CA GLY A 75 -10.62 -0.44 28.41
C GLY A 75 -9.21 -1.02 28.26
N ARG A 76 -9.09 -2.26 27.77
CA ARG A 76 -7.84 -3.02 27.62
C ARG A 76 -7.42 -3.14 26.16
N GLY A 77 -7.79 -2.18 25.30
CA GLY A 77 -7.55 -2.20 23.85
C GLY A 77 -6.09 -2.32 23.44
N ARG A 78 -5.15 -1.98 24.31
CA ARG A 78 -3.70 -2.12 24.07
C ARG A 78 -3.16 -3.53 24.30
N GLU A 79 -3.97 -4.44 24.83
CA GLU A 79 -3.53 -5.82 24.97
C GLU A 79 -3.32 -6.50 23.62
N LEU A 80 -2.29 -7.34 23.59
CA LEU A 80 -1.81 -7.95 22.37
C LEU A 80 -2.57 -9.23 22.05
N LEU A 81 -2.97 -9.37 20.81
CA LEU A 81 -3.51 -10.57 20.20
C LEU A 81 -2.44 -11.20 19.32
N PHE A 82 -2.28 -12.51 19.42
CA PHE A 82 -1.39 -13.27 18.58
C PHE A 82 -2.07 -13.65 17.26
N MET A 83 -1.45 -13.27 16.13
CA MET A 83 -1.93 -13.57 14.78
C MET A 83 -1.28 -14.85 14.25
N PRO A 84 -2.02 -15.96 14.14
CA PRO A 84 -1.43 -17.27 13.82
C PRO A 84 -0.85 -17.35 12.41
N GLY A 85 -1.37 -16.56 11.46
CA GLY A 85 -0.93 -16.62 10.07
C GLY A 85 0.43 -15.99 9.78
N TRP A 86 0.91 -15.08 10.65
CA TRP A 86 2.15 -14.32 10.37
C TRP A 86 3.11 -14.24 11.54
N TRP A 87 2.90 -14.99 12.58
CA TRP A 87 3.78 -14.97 13.73
C TRP A 87 4.03 -13.56 14.30
N TYR A 88 3.03 -12.72 14.25
CA TYR A 88 3.11 -11.38 14.84
C TYR A 88 1.96 -11.14 15.81
N VAL A 89 2.12 -10.12 16.60
CA VAL A 89 1.13 -9.66 17.56
C VAL A 89 0.64 -8.27 17.18
N ILE A 90 -0.62 -8.00 17.47
CA ILE A 90 -1.26 -6.70 17.24
C ILE A 90 -2.13 -6.36 18.46
N SER A 91 -2.25 -5.09 18.83
CA SER A 91 -3.19 -4.73 19.89
C SER A 91 -4.65 -4.94 19.46
N ALA A 92 -5.53 -5.19 20.43
CA ALA A 92 -6.95 -5.39 20.14
C ALA A 92 -7.56 -4.17 19.43
N GLU A 93 -7.24 -2.95 19.86
CA GLU A 93 -7.69 -1.72 19.19
C GLU A 93 -7.17 -1.63 17.74
N SER A 94 -5.89 -1.90 17.50
CA SER A 94 -5.32 -1.88 16.14
C SER A 94 -5.89 -2.98 15.25
N PHE A 95 -6.24 -4.14 15.81
CA PHE A 95 -6.94 -5.20 15.07
C PHE A 95 -8.33 -4.73 14.59
N LEU A 96 -9.10 -4.07 15.47
CA LEU A 96 -10.41 -3.51 15.10
C LEU A 96 -10.28 -2.36 14.08
N ASP A 97 -9.31 -1.46 14.26
CA ASP A 97 -9.03 -0.39 13.31
C ASP A 97 -8.69 -0.93 11.92
N ARG A 98 -7.91 -2.01 11.87
CA ARG A 98 -7.54 -2.65 10.61
C ARG A 98 -8.76 -3.21 9.86
N ILE A 99 -9.79 -3.61 10.57
CA ILE A 99 -11.03 -4.14 9.98
C ILE A 99 -11.95 -3.01 9.50
N SER A 100 -11.96 -1.86 10.19
CA SER A 100 -12.97 -0.81 10.01
C SER A 100 -12.44 0.48 9.39
N ALA A 101 -11.18 0.84 9.67
CA ALA A 101 -10.62 2.14 9.35
C ALA A 101 -9.56 2.13 8.24
N VAL A 102 -9.10 0.94 7.82
CA VAL A 102 -8.09 0.85 6.75
C VAL A 102 -8.67 1.35 5.43
N PRO A 103 -7.98 2.26 4.73
CA PRO A 103 -8.44 2.78 3.45
C PRO A 103 -8.63 1.67 2.40
N ASP A 104 -9.73 1.72 1.67
CA ASP A 104 -9.95 0.90 0.47
C ASP A 104 -9.32 1.61 -0.73
N THR A 105 -8.25 1.04 -1.28
CA THR A 105 -7.49 1.65 -2.38
C THR A 105 -8.32 1.75 -3.65
N ILE A 106 -9.18 0.76 -3.92
CA ILE A 106 -10.03 0.75 -5.12
C ILE A 106 -11.15 1.77 -5.00
N ALA A 107 -11.80 1.86 -3.84
CA ALA A 107 -12.83 2.88 -3.60
C ALA A 107 -12.26 4.32 -3.65
N LEU A 108 -10.99 4.51 -3.32
CA LEU A 108 -10.32 5.80 -3.37
C LEU A 108 -9.76 6.16 -4.74
N ALA A 109 -9.44 5.18 -5.59
CA ALA A 109 -8.78 5.37 -6.90
C ALA A 109 -9.46 6.43 -7.79
N PRO A 110 -10.81 6.52 -7.91
CA PRO A 110 -11.47 7.55 -8.74
C PRO A 110 -11.19 9.00 -8.31
N ARG A 111 -10.79 9.20 -7.05
CA ARG A 111 -10.49 10.52 -6.49
C ARG A 111 -9.05 10.98 -6.77
N ILE A 112 -8.17 10.09 -7.20
CA ILE A 112 -6.76 10.38 -7.49
C ILE A 112 -6.67 10.91 -8.92
N LYS A 113 -6.13 12.12 -9.07
CA LYS A 113 -6.02 12.80 -10.36
C LYS A 113 -4.59 12.96 -10.85
N CYS A 114 -3.61 12.85 -9.95
CA CYS A 114 -2.20 12.84 -10.35
C CYS A 114 -1.85 11.54 -11.10
N PRO A 115 -0.75 11.53 -11.86
CA PRO A 115 -0.20 10.31 -12.43
C PRO A 115 0.12 9.26 -11.36
N VAL A 116 -0.22 8.01 -11.64
CA VAL A 116 0.01 6.86 -10.75
C VAL A 116 0.82 5.79 -11.48
N LEU A 117 1.81 5.22 -10.81
CA LEU A 117 2.46 3.99 -11.20
C LEU A 117 2.15 2.91 -10.17
N CYS A 118 1.52 1.83 -10.62
CA CYS A 118 1.33 0.63 -9.82
C CYS A 118 2.32 -0.44 -10.26
N ILE A 119 3.07 -1.01 -9.32
CA ILE A 119 3.99 -2.13 -9.58
C ILE A 119 3.58 -3.29 -8.67
N ARG A 120 3.56 -4.51 -9.18
CA ARG A 120 3.45 -5.73 -8.40
C ARG A 120 4.26 -6.87 -9.02
N GLY A 121 4.61 -7.87 -8.21
CA GLY A 121 5.16 -9.13 -8.69
C GLY A 121 4.08 -10.02 -9.32
N ASP A 122 4.45 -10.86 -10.26
CA ASP A 122 3.53 -11.82 -10.89
C ASP A 122 3.17 -13.01 -9.98
N ARG A 123 3.96 -13.25 -8.92
CA ARG A 123 3.69 -14.29 -7.91
C ARG A 123 2.71 -13.82 -6.82
N GLU A 124 2.26 -12.58 -6.86
CA GLU A 124 1.35 -12.03 -5.85
C GLU A 124 -0.11 -12.31 -6.20
N ASP A 125 -0.93 -12.45 -5.16
CA ASP A 125 -2.38 -12.57 -5.30
C ASP A 125 -2.98 -11.25 -5.84
N VAL A 126 -3.58 -11.33 -7.01
CA VAL A 126 -4.17 -10.18 -7.71
C VAL A 126 -5.38 -9.57 -6.98
N HIS A 127 -6.06 -10.33 -6.12
CA HIS A 127 -7.18 -9.82 -5.34
C HIS A 127 -6.70 -9.05 -4.12
N ARG A 128 -5.57 -9.47 -3.57
CA ARG A 128 -4.93 -8.82 -2.43
C ARG A 128 -4.15 -7.57 -2.84
N TYR A 129 -3.48 -7.61 -4.01
CA TYR A 129 -2.66 -6.54 -4.58
C TYR A 129 -3.17 -6.14 -5.97
N PRO A 130 -4.31 -5.46 -6.05
CA PRO A 130 -5.12 -5.32 -7.26
C PRO A 130 -4.67 -4.17 -8.17
N ALA A 131 -3.43 -4.18 -8.66
CA ALA A 131 -2.86 -3.10 -9.47
C ALA A 131 -3.70 -2.80 -10.72
N GLU A 132 -4.14 -3.83 -11.43
CA GLU A 132 -4.93 -3.69 -12.66
C GLU A 132 -6.37 -3.22 -12.38
N GLU A 133 -6.94 -3.61 -11.24
CA GLU A 133 -8.25 -3.11 -10.81
C GLU A 133 -8.15 -1.64 -10.40
N PHE A 134 -7.08 -1.27 -9.70
CA PHE A 134 -6.79 0.11 -9.37
C PHE A 134 -6.67 0.98 -10.63
N GLN A 135 -5.93 0.49 -11.65
CA GLN A 135 -5.79 1.20 -12.92
C GLN A 135 -7.15 1.46 -13.58
N ARG A 136 -8.03 0.45 -13.63
CA ARG A 136 -9.38 0.60 -14.22
C ARG A 136 -10.25 1.58 -13.45
N ALA A 137 -10.05 1.72 -12.14
CA ALA A 137 -10.81 2.62 -11.27
C ALA A 137 -10.20 4.02 -11.17
N ALA A 138 -8.93 4.22 -11.56
CA ALA A 138 -8.20 5.45 -11.36
C ALA A 138 -8.87 6.64 -12.04
N GLY A 139 -8.92 7.77 -11.32
CA GLY A 139 -9.52 9.01 -11.83
C GLY A 139 -8.56 9.87 -12.66
N GLY A 140 -7.28 9.51 -12.75
CA GLY A 140 -6.21 10.12 -13.53
C GLY A 140 -5.38 9.10 -14.29
N PRO A 141 -4.30 9.49 -14.96
CA PRO A 141 -3.40 8.58 -15.66
C PRO A 141 -2.83 7.53 -14.71
N CYS A 142 -2.92 6.25 -15.07
CA CYS A 142 -2.40 5.16 -14.26
C CYS A 142 -1.72 4.11 -15.15
N GLN A 143 -0.45 3.85 -14.86
CA GLN A 143 0.35 2.79 -15.48
C GLN A 143 0.49 1.62 -14.52
N VAL A 144 0.48 0.40 -15.06
CA VAL A 144 0.74 -0.82 -14.30
C VAL A 144 1.95 -1.53 -14.87
N GLU A 145 2.86 -1.95 -14.00
CA GLU A 145 4.01 -2.78 -14.31
C GLU A 145 3.95 -4.08 -13.50
N ILE A 146 3.99 -5.20 -14.20
CA ILE A 146 4.03 -6.53 -13.59
C ILE A 146 5.45 -7.07 -13.72
N VAL A 147 6.13 -7.25 -12.60
CA VAL A 147 7.50 -7.73 -12.56
C VAL A 147 7.49 -9.26 -12.59
N PRO A 148 8.09 -9.88 -13.62
CA PRO A 148 8.08 -11.33 -13.76
C PRO A 148 8.96 -11.98 -12.70
N ASP A 149 8.56 -13.18 -12.27
CA ASP A 149 9.27 -14.04 -11.32
C ASP A 149 9.59 -13.28 -10.01
N CYS A 150 8.61 -12.54 -9.49
CA CYS A 150 8.80 -11.58 -8.41
C CYS A 150 7.75 -11.77 -7.31
N ASP A 151 8.22 -11.74 -6.06
CA ASP A 151 7.38 -11.81 -4.86
C ASP A 151 7.00 -10.42 -4.32
N HIS A 152 6.27 -10.42 -3.21
CA HIS A 152 5.80 -9.20 -2.52
C HIS A 152 6.91 -8.26 -2.04
N PHE A 153 8.09 -8.77 -1.77
CA PHE A 153 9.22 -8.00 -1.26
C PHE A 153 10.22 -7.61 -2.32
N TYR A 154 9.95 -8.01 -3.57
CA TYR A 154 10.85 -7.77 -4.72
C TYR A 154 12.23 -8.39 -4.55
N ASN A 155 12.34 -9.50 -3.81
CA ASN A 155 13.61 -10.15 -3.54
C ASN A 155 14.39 -10.48 -4.82
N GLY A 156 15.59 -9.90 -4.96
CA GLY A 156 16.43 -10.03 -6.14
C GLY A 156 15.95 -9.25 -7.37
N ARG A 157 14.98 -8.36 -7.22
CA ARG A 157 14.44 -7.47 -8.26
C ARG A 157 14.47 -6.00 -7.84
N GLU A 158 15.07 -5.67 -6.70
CA GLU A 158 15.04 -4.35 -6.08
C GLU A 158 15.58 -3.27 -7.03
N GLU A 159 16.75 -3.51 -7.64
CA GLU A 159 17.35 -2.56 -8.60
C GLU A 159 16.49 -2.39 -9.85
N HIS A 160 15.90 -3.47 -10.34
CA HIS A 160 15.00 -3.42 -11.49
C HIS A 160 13.77 -2.56 -11.20
N VAL A 161 13.11 -2.78 -10.05
CA VAL A 161 11.96 -2.00 -9.61
C VAL A 161 12.34 -0.54 -9.38
N ALA A 162 13.48 -0.27 -8.74
CA ALA A 162 13.99 1.09 -8.56
C ALA A 162 14.22 1.79 -9.90
N GLY A 163 14.76 1.08 -10.89
CA GLY A 163 14.96 1.58 -12.26
C GLY A 163 13.64 1.93 -12.95
N ILE A 164 12.61 1.08 -12.83
CA ILE A 164 11.25 1.36 -13.33
C ILE A 164 10.72 2.65 -12.72
N VAL A 165 10.75 2.76 -11.39
CA VAL A 165 10.25 3.93 -10.66
C VAL A 165 10.99 5.20 -11.07
N ALA A 166 12.34 5.16 -11.11
CA ALA A 166 13.16 6.31 -11.47
C ALA A 166 12.86 6.79 -12.90
N SER A 167 12.82 5.87 -13.87
CA SER A 167 12.53 6.18 -15.27
C SER A 167 11.13 6.76 -15.44
N TRP A 168 10.14 6.18 -14.78
CA TRP A 168 8.76 6.66 -14.83
C TRP A 168 8.63 8.06 -14.22
N LEU A 169 9.25 8.30 -13.05
CA LEU A 169 9.24 9.63 -12.41
C LEU A 169 9.95 10.68 -13.27
N ALA A 170 11.09 10.35 -13.86
CA ALA A 170 11.80 11.26 -14.75
C ALA A 170 10.93 11.68 -15.94
N GLY A 171 10.27 10.74 -16.59
CA GLY A 171 9.36 11.02 -17.71
C GLY A 171 8.12 11.78 -17.29
N THR A 172 7.49 11.40 -16.17
CA THR A 172 6.24 11.98 -15.68
C THR A 172 6.40 13.41 -15.19
N LEU A 173 7.52 13.70 -14.52
CA LEU A 173 7.80 15.01 -13.93
C LEU A 173 8.65 15.91 -14.82
N GLY A 174 9.02 15.44 -16.01
CA GLY A 174 9.89 16.18 -16.93
C GLY A 174 11.29 16.45 -16.37
N LEU A 175 11.77 15.57 -15.49
CA LEU A 175 13.11 15.68 -14.92
C LEU A 175 14.13 15.37 -16.00
N ARG A 176 14.96 16.35 -16.38
CA ARG A 176 16.11 16.11 -17.26
C ARG A 176 17.15 15.37 -16.47
N GLU A 177 17.73 14.30 -17.07
CA GLU A 177 18.97 13.74 -16.55
C GLU A 177 20.03 14.85 -16.57
N GLU A 178 20.42 15.35 -15.41
CA GLU A 178 21.65 16.11 -15.31
C GLU A 178 22.78 15.12 -15.59
N LYS A 179 23.39 15.23 -16.78
CA LYS A 179 24.61 14.51 -17.13
C LYS A 179 25.69 14.95 -16.14
N GLY A 180 25.85 14.23 -15.03
CA GLY A 180 26.90 14.50 -14.07
C GLY A 180 26.70 14.17 -12.61
N ALA A 181 25.60 13.62 -12.15
CA ALA A 181 25.47 13.17 -10.77
C ALA A 181 26.07 11.78 -10.57
N HIS A 182 27.40 11.74 -10.46
CA HIS A 182 28.11 10.57 -9.96
C HIS A 182 27.85 10.35 -8.46
N THR A 183 27.46 9.14 -8.14
CA THR A 183 27.82 8.41 -6.91
C THR A 183 27.42 9.04 -5.56
N PHE A 184 26.23 8.69 -5.10
CA PHE A 184 25.94 8.73 -3.67
C PHE A 184 25.57 7.32 -3.18
N PHE A 185 26.50 6.37 -3.21
CA PHE A 185 26.52 5.19 -2.31
C PHE A 185 27.94 4.61 -2.36
N LYS A 186 28.76 5.00 -1.38
CA LYS A 186 29.86 4.18 -0.87
C LYS A 186 29.55 3.81 0.55
#